data_a5cd5055f423fe1c6a39f50687cf8480
#
_entry.id   a5cd5055f423fe1c6a39f50687cf8480
#
_cell.length_a   1.000
_cell.length_b   1.000
_cell.length_c   1.000
_cell.angle_alpha   90.00
_cell.angle_beta   90.00
_cell.angle_gamma   90.00
#
_symmetry.space_group_name_H-M   'P 1'
#
loop_
_entity.id
_entity.type
_entity.pdbx_description
1 polymer ?
#
loop_
_entity_poly.entity_id
_entity_poly.type
_entity_poly.pdbx_seq_one_letter_code
_entity_poly.pdbx_strand_id
1 'polypeptide(L)'
;MHSMHYINNRLLSEVAKGAAKASRNADDIDLIVPVFAVAGDSADARATQLHRARTQISFYGSTPNYAFQFDDLGFKGTTQRLNALIRAGDTAQMAATITDEMLDEFALVRRWDDMADALLERYRGIAHRVVLYLTDEDVGNTPAHLARWGEIARAVRQG
;
A
#
# COMPACT_ATOMS: atom_id res chain seq x y z
N MET A 1 2.33 4.95 -2.82
CA MET A 1 0.93 4.70 -2.43
C MET A 1 0.15 4.35 -3.69
N HIS A 2 -0.73 3.36 -3.63
CA HIS A 2 -1.62 2.94 -4.72
C HIS A 2 -2.85 2.27 -4.13
N SER A 3 -3.94 2.26 -4.88
CA SER A 3 -5.11 1.40 -4.66
C SER A 3 -5.22 0.38 -5.80
N MET A 4 -5.99 -0.70 -5.61
CA MET A 4 -6.29 -1.62 -6.72
C MET A 4 -7.11 -0.95 -7.80
N HIS A 5 -7.98 0.00 -7.43
CA HIS A 5 -8.69 0.82 -8.38
C HIS A 5 -7.72 1.56 -9.33
N TYR A 6 -6.69 2.20 -8.78
CA TYR A 6 -5.67 2.90 -9.59
C TYR A 6 -4.91 1.94 -10.51
N ILE A 7 -4.45 0.80 -9.99
CA ILE A 7 -3.71 -0.16 -10.80
C ILE A 7 -4.55 -0.61 -12.00
N ASN A 8 -5.78 -1.06 -11.74
CA ASN A 8 -6.63 -1.67 -12.78
C ASN A 8 -7.18 -0.65 -13.76
N ASN A 9 -7.57 0.55 -13.30
CA ASN A 9 -8.29 1.51 -14.14
C ASN A 9 -7.39 2.58 -14.78
N ARG A 10 -6.15 2.74 -14.29
CA ARG A 10 -5.23 3.74 -14.83
C ARG A 10 -3.87 3.14 -15.19
N LEU A 11 -3.15 2.55 -14.23
CA LEU A 11 -1.74 2.19 -14.40
C LEU A 11 -1.52 1.18 -15.54
N LEU A 12 -2.25 0.06 -15.54
CA LEU A 12 -2.05 -0.99 -16.55
C LEU A 12 -2.31 -0.48 -17.96
N SER A 13 -3.32 0.36 -18.15
CA SER A 13 -3.61 1.00 -19.44
C SER A 13 -2.46 1.89 -19.91
N GLU A 14 -1.88 2.70 -19.02
CA GLU A 14 -0.77 3.59 -19.37
C GLU A 14 0.54 2.80 -19.63
N VAL A 15 0.78 1.71 -18.90
CA VAL A 15 1.89 0.79 -19.17
C VAL A 15 1.74 0.19 -20.58
N ALA A 16 0.54 -0.30 -20.94
CA ALA A 16 0.28 -0.87 -22.26
C ALA A 16 0.50 0.17 -23.38
N LYS A 17 0.01 1.40 -23.20
CA LYS A 17 0.23 2.51 -24.15
C LYS A 17 1.72 2.85 -24.31
N GLY A 18 2.46 2.89 -23.18
CA GLY A 18 3.90 3.16 -23.20
C GLY A 18 4.68 2.06 -23.92
N ALA A 19 4.34 0.79 -23.68
CA ALA A 19 4.94 -0.36 -24.33
C ALA A 19 4.70 -0.31 -25.86
N ALA A 20 3.44 -0.10 -26.27
CA ALA A 20 3.08 -0.02 -27.68
C ALA A 20 3.83 1.11 -28.40
N LYS A 21 3.96 2.29 -27.76
CA LYS A 21 4.73 3.43 -28.29
C LYS A 21 6.21 3.10 -28.51
N ALA A 22 6.75 2.21 -27.66
CA ALA A 22 8.15 1.76 -27.75
C ALA A 22 8.31 0.48 -28.57
N SER A 23 7.26 -0.02 -29.25
CA SER A 23 7.24 -1.28 -29.99
C SER A 23 7.64 -2.49 -29.11
N ARG A 24 7.24 -2.48 -27.83
CA ARG A 24 7.45 -3.55 -26.85
C ARG A 24 6.12 -4.24 -26.51
N ASN A 25 6.18 -5.50 -26.08
CA ASN A 25 5.02 -6.15 -25.47
C ASN A 25 4.85 -5.63 -24.02
N ALA A 26 3.62 -5.34 -23.61
CA ALA A 26 3.31 -4.96 -22.23
C ALA A 26 3.60 -6.09 -21.23
N ASP A 27 3.45 -7.36 -21.68
CA ASP A 27 3.73 -8.55 -20.86
C ASP A 27 5.22 -8.72 -20.54
N ASP A 28 6.12 -8.02 -21.27
CA ASP A 28 7.56 -8.01 -21.00
C ASP A 28 7.95 -6.98 -19.92
N ILE A 29 6.97 -6.28 -19.33
CA ILE A 29 7.20 -5.23 -18.34
C ILE A 29 6.82 -5.73 -16.96
N ASP A 30 7.83 -5.94 -16.11
CA ASP A 30 7.60 -6.30 -14.72
C ASP A 30 6.94 -5.17 -13.92
N LEU A 31 5.79 -5.46 -13.33
CA LEU A 31 5.14 -4.58 -12.37
C LEU A 31 5.60 -4.92 -10.95
N ILE A 32 6.32 -4.01 -10.32
CA ILE A 32 6.77 -4.10 -8.93
C ILE A 32 5.92 -3.17 -8.08
N VAL A 33 5.21 -3.72 -7.09
CA VAL A 33 4.23 -2.98 -6.29
C VAL A 33 4.69 -2.88 -4.83
N PRO A 34 4.94 -1.66 -4.30
CA PRO A 34 5.19 -1.47 -2.86
C PRO A 34 3.87 -1.55 -2.08
N VAL A 35 3.81 -2.40 -1.07
CA VAL A 35 2.60 -2.70 -0.30
C VAL A 35 2.77 -2.30 1.16
N PHE A 36 1.86 -1.50 1.69
CA PHE A 36 1.72 -1.29 3.13
C PHE A 36 1.04 -2.53 3.73
N ALA A 37 1.84 -3.49 4.20
CA ALA A 37 1.35 -4.70 4.82
C ALA A 37 1.48 -4.60 6.35
N VAL A 38 0.35 -4.67 7.05
CA VAL A 38 0.25 -4.59 8.51
C VAL A 38 -0.15 -5.97 9.04
N ALA A 39 0.77 -6.65 9.71
CA ALA A 39 0.58 -8.00 10.23
C ALA A 39 0.60 -8.04 11.75
N GLY A 40 -0.28 -8.85 12.36
CA GLY A 40 -0.30 -9.07 13.81
C GLY A 40 -1.53 -9.86 14.22
N ASP A 41 -1.41 -10.65 15.30
CA ASP A 41 -2.47 -11.57 15.72
C ASP A 41 -3.57 -10.90 16.55
N SER A 42 -3.32 -9.69 17.06
CA SER A 42 -4.31 -8.88 17.79
C SER A 42 -4.34 -7.45 17.29
N ALA A 43 -5.36 -6.68 17.67
CA ALA A 43 -5.45 -5.26 17.39
C ALA A 43 -4.26 -4.50 17.99
N ASP A 44 -3.87 -4.82 19.22
CA ASP A 44 -2.75 -4.17 19.92
C ASP A 44 -1.42 -4.47 19.21
N ALA A 45 -1.21 -5.72 18.76
CA ALA A 45 -0.01 -6.11 18.01
C ALA A 45 0.13 -5.34 16.67
N ARG A 46 -0.99 -4.90 16.08
CA ARG A 46 -1.01 -4.11 14.84
C ARG A 46 -1.00 -2.59 15.06
N ALA A 47 -1.26 -2.11 16.28
CA ALA A 47 -1.54 -0.69 16.52
C ALA A 47 -0.43 0.26 16.01
N THR A 48 0.83 -0.05 16.32
CA THR A 48 1.98 0.77 15.88
C THR A 48 2.12 0.76 14.37
N GLN A 49 2.02 -0.39 13.72
CA GLN A 49 2.12 -0.52 12.27
C GLN A 49 0.94 0.18 11.56
N LEU A 50 -0.28 0.10 12.12
CA LEU A 50 -1.46 0.81 11.64
C LEU A 50 -1.28 2.32 11.69
N HIS A 51 -0.82 2.84 12.83
CA HIS A 51 -0.52 4.27 12.98
C HIS A 51 0.50 4.73 11.92
N ARG A 52 1.51 3.92 11.70
CA ARG A 52 2.55 4.18 10.71
C ARG A 52 2.03 4.16 9.28
N ALA A 53 1.21 3.17 8.93
CA ALA A 53 0.56 3.11 7.62
C ALA A 53 -0.29 4.37 7.37
N ARG A 54 -1.11 4.80 8.35
CA ARG A 54 -1.88 6.04 8.28
C ARG A 54 -1.00 7.27 8.08
N THR A 55 0.11 7.36 8.83
CA THR A 55 1.08 8.47 8.71
C THR A 55 1.66 8.52 7.30
N GLN A 56 2.10 7.39 6.74
CA GLN A 56 2.67 7.36 5.39
C GLN A 56 1.62 7.66 4.31
N ILE A 57 0.42 7.09 4.42
CA ILE A 57 -0.69 7.35 3.49
C ILE A 57 -1.05 8.84 3.52
N SER A 58 -1.15 9.44 4.71
CA SER A 58 -1.47 10.86 4.85
C SER A 58 -0.37 11.77 4.29
N PHE A 59 0.90 11.40 4.49
CA PHE A 59 2.03 12.13 3.94
C PHE A 59 2.00 12.13 2.39
N TYR A 60 1.91 10.97 1.76
CA TYR A 60 1.78 10.89 0.30
C TYR A 60 0.49 11.59 -0.18
N GLY A 61 -0.61 11.38 0.53
CA GLY A 61 -1.91 11.94 0.21
C GLY A 61 -1.98 13.47 0.30
N SER A 62 -1.06 14.10 1.05
CA SER A 62 -0.97 15.56 1.12
C SER A 62 -0.41 16.21 -0.15
N THR A 63 0.20 15.42 -1.03
CA THR A 63 0.79 15.90 -2.29
C THR A 63 -0.30 16.09 -3.34
N PRO A 64 -0.47 17.28 -3.93
CA PRO A 64 -1.56 17.56 -4.88
C PRO A 64 -1.64 16.59 -6.07
N ASN A 65 -0.49 16.12 -6.56
CA ASN A 65 -0.43 15.18 -7.69
C ASN A 65 -0.99 13.79 -7.35
N TYR A 66 -1.26 13.47 -6.07
CA TYR A 66 -1.89 12.21 -5.66
C TYR A 66 -3.38 12.37 -5.33
N ALA A 67 -3.98 13.56 -5.55
CA ALA A 67 -5.40 13.79 -5.23
C ALA A 67 -6.32 12.77 -5.89
N PHE A 68 -6.05 12.38 -7.12
CA PHE A 68 -6.84 11.39 -7.85
C PHE A 68 -6.92 10.03 -7.15
N GLN A 69 -5.92 9.65 -6.33
CA GLN A 69 -5.94 8.40 -5.57
C GLN A 69 -7.11 8.35 -4.58
N PHE A 70 -7.47 9.49 -3.99
CA PHE A 70 -8.61 9.62 -3.09
C PHE A 70 -9.89 9.96 -3.84
N ASP A 71 -9.82 10.86 -4.81
CA ASP A 71 -10.99 11.37 -5.52
C ASP A 71 -11.69 10.27 -6.34
N ASP A 72 -10.91 9.38 -6.99
CA ASP A 72 -11.43 8.25 -7.76
C ASP A 72 -12.15 7.21 -6.87
N LEU A 73 -11.79 7.14 -5.59
CA LEU A 73 -12.42 6.28 -4.58
C LEU A 73 -13.60 6.96 -3.85
N GLY A 74 -13.92 8.20 -4.21
CA GLY A 74 -15.01 8.95 -3.59
C GLY A 74 -14.61 9.78 -2.36
N PHE A 75 -13.35 9.72 -1.92
CA PHE A 75 -12.83 10.49 -0.78
C PHE A 75 -12.37 11.91 -1.17
N LYS A 76 -13.25 12.61 -1.87
CA LYS A 76 -12.97 13.95 -2.41
C LYS A 76 -12.58 14.96 -1.32
N GLY A 77 -11.62 15.82 -1.63
CA GLY A 77 -11.15 16.86 -0.71
C GLY A 77 -10.14 16.39 0.34
N THR A 78 -9.84 15.08 0.42
CA THR A 78 -8.87 14.54 1.39
C THR A 78 -7.49 15.13 1.18
N THR A 79 -6.99 15.22 -0.06
CA THR A 79 -5.66 15.79 -0.35
C THR A 79 -5.57 17.25 0.06
N GLN A 80 -6.59 18.07 -0.19
CA GLN A 80 -6.62 19.48 0.20
C GLN A 80 -6.55 19.62 1.72
N ARG A 81 -7.31 18.80 2.46
CA ARG A 81 -7.27 18.76 3.92
C ARG A 81 -5.89 18.36 4.44
N LEU A 82 -5.31 17.28 3.93
CA LEU A 82 -3.97 16.81 4.32
C LEU A 82 -2.89 17.85 3.99
N ASN A 83 -2.99 18.54 2.84
CA ASN A 83 -2.07 19.60 2.44
C ASN A 83 -2.15 20.81 3.37
N ALA A 84 -3.32 21.17 3.86
CA ALA A 84 -3.48 22.23 4.86
C ALA A 84 -2.85 21.82 6.21
N LEU A 85 -3.06 20.57 6.65
CA LEU A 85 -2.51 20.07 7.91
C LEU A 85 -0.98 19.98 7.90
N ILE A 86 -0.37 19.50 6.80
CA ILE A 86 1.11 19.43 6.71
C ILE A 86 1.73 20.83 6.74
N ARG A 87 1.09 21.84 6.12
CA ARG A 87 1.54 23.24 6.18
C ARG A 87 1.42 23.82 7.59
N ALA A 88 0.44 23.37 8.37
CA ALA A 88 0.26 23.75 9.76
C ALA A 88 1.17 22.99 10.72
N GLY A 89 1.90 21.96 10.26
CA GLY A 89 2.74 21.11 11.11
C GLY A 89 1.95 20.10 11.96
N ASP A 90 0.65 19.93 11.69
CA ASP A 90 -0.24 19.03 12.46
C ASP A 90 -0.23 17.61 11.92
N THR A 91 0.89 16.92 12.13
CA THR A 91 1.10 15.55 11.65
C THR A 91 0.19 14.52 12.34
N ALA A 92 -0.19 14.77 13.60
CA ALA A 92 -1.11 13.90 14.33
C ALA A 92 -2.50 13.90 13.68
N GLN A 93 -3.02 15.08 13.34
CA GLN A 93 -4.31 15.21 12.67
C GLN A 93 -4.27 14.71 11.24
N MET A 94 -3.12 14.73 10.57
CA MET A 94 -2.94 14.12 9.25
C MET A 94 -3.21 12.61 9.32
N ALA A 95 -2.56 11.89 10.24
CA ALA A 95 -2.78 10.45 10.39
C ALA A 95 -4.24 10.13 10.76
N ALA A 96 -4.85 10.93 11.66
CA ALA A 96 -6.26 10.79 12.05
C ALA A 96 -7.26 11.09 10.92
N THR A 97 -6.84 11.80 9.86
CA THR A 97 -7.69 12.06 8.68
C THR A 97 -7.89 10.81 7.83
N ILE A 98 -6.96 9.84 7.90
CA ILE A 98 -7.09 8.57 7.17
C ILE A 98 -8.05 7.66 7.91
N THR A 99 -9.26 7.48 7.37
CA THR A 99 -10.29 6.60 7.92
C THR A 99 -9.94 5.12 7.73
N ASP A 100 -10.68 4.22 8.38
CA ASP A 100 -10.51 2.78 8.18
C ASP A 100 -10.80 2.38 6.72
N GLU A 101 -11.85 2.96 6.12
CA GLU A 101 -12.19 2.73 4.71
C GLU A 101 -11.06 3.16 3.76
N MET A 102 -10.45 4.33 4.00
CA MET A 102 -9.29 4.77 3.23
C MET A 102 -8.09 3.83 3.45
N LEU A 103 -7.88 3.38 4.70
CA LEU A 103 -6.79 2.48 5.02
C LEU A 103 -6.92 1.15 4.28
N ASP A 104 -8.12 0.57 4.19
CA ASP A 104 -8.40 -0.69 3.51
C ASP A 104 -8.09 -0.62 2.00
N GLU A 105 -8.25 0.55 1.38
CA GLU A 105 -7.90 0.76 -0.03
C GLU A 105 -6.39 0.76 -0.26
N PHE A 106 -5.61 1.34 0.67
CA PHE A 106 -4.18 1.61 0.46
C PHE A 106 -3.26 0.66 1.21
N ALA A 107 -3.74 -0.08 2.22
CA ALA A 107 -2.97 -1.02 3.01
C ALA A 107 -3.58 -2.42 3.01
N LEU A 108 -2.80 -3.40 3.40
CA LEU A 108 -3.24 -4.77 3.63
C LEU A 108 -3.07 -5.09 5.11
N VAL A 109 -4.19 -5.16 5.85
CA VAL A 109 -4.19 -5.38 7.30
C VAL A 109 -4.72 -6.79 7.58
N ARG A 110 -3.86 -7.69 8.06
CA ARG A 110 -4.22 -9.10 8.29
C ARG A 110 -3.53 -9.67 9.53
N ARG A 111 -4.00 -10.83 9.98
CA ARG A 111 -3.23 -11.68 10.87
C ARG A 111 -2.00 -12.21 10.14
N TRP A 112 -1.01 -12.63 10.90
CA TRP A 112 0.20 -13.20 10.31
C TRP A 112 -0.10 -14.38 9.37
N ASP A 113 -0.95 -15.29 9.79
CA ASP A 113 -1.25 -16.53 9.08
C ASP A 113 -2.07 -16.30 7.80
N ASP A 114 -2.83 -15.20 7.74
CA ASP A 114 -3.69 -14.84 6.60
C ASP A 114 -2.97 -13.93 5.58
N MET A 115 -1.78 -13.42 5.89
CA MET A 115 -1.12 -12.39 5.09
C MET A 115 -0.68 -12.87 3.71
N ALA A 116 -0.16 -14.10 3.61
CA ALA A 116 0.29 -14.64 2.33
C ALA A 116 -0.88 -14.81 1.35
N ASP A 117 -1.99 -15.39 1.82
CA ASP A 117 -3.19 -15.58 1.01
C ASP A 117 -3.79 -14.24 0.58
N ALA A 118 -3.83 -13.27 1.46
CA ALA A 118 -4.32 -11.93 1.14
C ALA A 118 -3.44 -11.19 0.12
N LEU A 119 -2.11 -11.38 0.16
CA LEU A 119 -1.21 -10.85 -0.87
C LEU A 119 -1.46 -11.51 -2.22
N LEU A 120 -1.61 -12.83 -2.24
CA LEU A 120 -1.91 -13.59 -3.46
C LEU A 120 -3.28 -13.20 -4.02
N GLU A 121 -4.32 -13.13 -3.20
CA GLU A 121 -5.66 -12.72 -3.61
C GLU A 121 -5.66 -11.34 -4.26
N ARG A 122 -4.91 -10.38 -3.67
CA ARG A 122 -4.90 -8.99 -4.15
C ARG A 122 -4.04 -8.78 -5.40
N TYR A 123 -2.92 -9.50 -5.56
CA TYR A 123 -1.89 -9.15 -6.54
C TYR A 123 -1.56 -10.25 -7.56
N ARG A 124 -2.05 -11.49 -7.39
CA ARG A 124 -1.81 -12.57 -8.36
C ARG A 124 -2.35 -12.21 -9.75
N GLY A 125 -1.54 -12.42 -10.78
CA GLY A 125 -1.90 -12.06 -12.15
C GLY A 125 -1.84 -10.56 -12.47
N ILE A 126 -1.43 -9.73 -11.50
CA ILE A 126 -1.30 -8.29 -11.65
C ILE A 126 0.14 -7.85 -11.42
N ALA A 127 0.71 -8.17 -10.26
CA ALA A 127 2.08 -7.79 -9.93
C ALA A 127 3.05 -8.96 -10.11
N HIS A 128 4.20 -8.69 -10.72
CA HIS A 128 5.30 -9.65 -10.84
C HIS A 128 6.10 -9.76 -9.54
N ARG A 129 6.07 -8.69 -8.74
CA ARG A 129 6.72 -8.62 -7.44
C ARG A 129 5.98 -7.67 -6.52
N VAL A 130 5.84 -8.06 -5.25
CA VAL A 130 5.43 -7.16 -4.18
C VAL A 130 6.64 -6.85 -3.29
N VAL A 131 6.70 -5.61 -2.79
CA VAL A 131 7.72 -5.15 -1.85
C VAL A 131 7.00 -4.64 -0.61
N LEU A 132 7.26 -5.26 0.54
CA LEU A 132 6.71 -4.81 1.82
C LEU A 132 7.38 -3.50 2.21
N TYR A 133 6.58 -2.46 2.44
CA TYR A 133 7.06 -1.10 2.53
C TYR A 133 6.69 -0.44 3.86
N LEU A 134 7.72 -0.04 4.63
CA LEU A 134 7.66 0.79 5.85
C LEU A 134 6.61 0.42 6.93
N THR A 135 6.19 -0.84 7.00
CA THR A 135 5.11 -1.23 7.91
C THR A 135 5.60 -1.85 9.22
N ASP A 136 6.80 -2.41 9.24
CA ASP A 136 7.39 -3.05 10.41
C ASP A 136 8.83 -2.53 10.63
N GLU A 137 9.01 -1.54 11.52
CA GLU A 137 10.35 -1.03 11.87
C GLU A 137 11.17 -2.05 12.64
N ASP A 138 10.48 -2.92 13.36
CA ASP A 138 11.12 -3.87 14.22
C ASP A 138 11.60 -5.11 13.46
N VAL A 139 11.31 -5.20 12.16
CA VAL A 139 11.71 -6.37 11.37
C VAL A 139 13.20 -6.67 11.46
N GLY A 140 14.04 -5.63 11.51
CA GLY A 140 15.47 -5.77 11.67
C GLY A 140 15.93 -6.06 13.11
N ASN A 141 15.12 -5.71 14.11
CA ASN A 141 15.43 -5.83 15.53
C ASN A 141 14.71 -6.99 16.21
N THR A 142 13.68 -7.56 15.56
CA THR A 142 12.87 -8.65 16.08
C THR A 142 13.02 -9.88 15.19
N PRO A 143 13.93 -10.82 15.50
CA PRO A 143 14.17 -12.02 14.68
C PRO A 143 12.91 -12.81 14.36
N ALA A 144 11.94 -12.86 15.31
CA ALA A 144 10.67 -13.53 15.09
C ALA A 144 9.83 -12.88 13.98
N HIS A 145 9.79 -11.53 13.89
CA HIS A 145 9.11 -10.82 12.80
C HIS A 145 9.80 -11.08 11.45
N LEU A 146 11.12 -11.02 11.43
CA LEU A 146 11.90 -11.33 10.21
C LEU A 146 11.63 -12.75 9.72
N ALA A 147 11.57 -13.74 10.63
CA ALA A 147 11.25 -15.11 10.28
C ALA A 147 9.85 -15.24 9.68
N ARG A 148 8.83 -14.63 10.30
CA ARG A 148 7.43 -14.66 9.81
C ARG A 148 7.29 -13.97 8.46
N TRP A 149 7.90 -12.82 8.25
CA TRP A 149 7.93 -12.19 6.92
C TRP A 149 8.64 -13.06 5.87
N GLY A 150 9.69 -13.78 6.27
CA GLY A 150 10.37 -14.76 5.42
C GLY A 150 9.48 -15.95 5.04
N GLU A 151 8.63 -16.43 5.96
CA GLU A 151 7.63 -17.49 5.69
C GLU A 151 6.56 -17.01 4.73
N ILE A 152 6.02 -15.80 4.95
CA ILE A 152 5.05 -15.17 4.03
C ILE A 152 5.64 -15.02 2.62
N ALA A 153 6.88 -14.54 2.52
CA ALA A 153 7.55 -14.39 1.23
C ALA A 153 7.76 -15.72 0.49
N ARG A 154 8.06 -16.80 1.23
CA ARG A 154 8.15 -18.16 0.66
C ARG A 154 6.79 -18.66 0.19
N ALA A 155 5.74 -18.50 0.99
CA ALA A 155 4.39 -18.92 0.63
C ALA A 155 3.89 -18.19 -0.63
N VAL A 156 4.07 -16.86 -0.71
CA VAL A 156 3.69 -16.06 -1.89
C VAL A 156 4.45 -16.48 -3.15
N ARG A 157 5.71 -16.94 -3.03
CA ARG A 157 6.49 -17.43 -4.19
C ARG A 157 6.04 -18.79 -4.71
N GLN A 158 5.37 -19.58 -3.88
CA GLN A 158 4.92 -20.95 -4.22
C GLN A 158 3.48 -20.98 -4.74
N GLY A 159 2.69 -19.98 -4.42
CA GLY A 159 1.31 -19.83 -4.84
C GLY A 159 1.15 -18.98 -6.08
#